data_e3c3f1235dc72f2c263cdb0aa148c62b
#
_entry.id   e3c3f1235dc72f2c263cdb0aa148c62b
#
_cell.length_a   1.000
_cell.length_b   1.000
_cell.length_c   1.000
_cell.angle_alpha   90.00
_cell.angle_beta   90.00
_cell.angle_gamma   90.00
#
_symmetry.space_group_name_H-M   'P 1'
#
loop_
_entity.id
_entity.type
_entity.pdbx_description
1 polymer ?
#
loop_
_entity_poly.entity_id
_entity_poly.type
_entity_poly.pdbx_seq_one_letter_code
_entity_poly.pdbx_strand_id
1 'polypeptide(L)'
;MDHPITAIYDANVLYPAPIRDLFLRIAQSGLVFARWTEMIHDEWVRNLLENNPKMNPESIARTRRLMNEAVRDCLVTGYEGLIDTVDLPDPDDRHVLAAAIHADARAIITYNLKDFPDEALSRYGIESLHPDEFLSSLVATVPVSVC
;
A
#
# COMPACT_ATOMS: atom_id res chain seq x y z
N MET A 1 6.13 5.20 18.95
CA MET A 1 6.92 4.28 18.15
C MET A 1 7.99 5.02 17.41
N ASP A 2 9.23 4.71 17.70
CA ASP A 2 10.36 5.48 17.20
C ASP A 2 10.90 4.99 15.86
N HIS A 3 10.44 3.81 15.43
CA HIS A 3 10.93 3.19 14.21
C HIS A 3 9.88 3.21 13.11
N PRO A 4 10.27 3.50 11.86
CA PRO A 4 9.35 3.36 10.73
C PRO A 4 8.87 1.92 10.63
N ILE A 5 7.61 1.76 10.29
CA ILE A 5 7.06 0.43 10.04
C ILE A 5 7.09 0.13 8.55
N THR A 6 7.05 -1.16 8.22
CA THR A 6 6.81 -1.61 6.86
C THR A 6 5.31 -1.69 6.64
N ALA A 7 4.82 -1.07 5.58
CA ALA A 7 3.39 -1.02 5.28
C ALA A 7 3.14 -1.32 3.81
N ILE A 8 2.09 -2.11 3.55
CA ILE A 8 1.62 -2.35 2.19
C ILE A 8 0.58 -1.28 1.86
N TYR A 9 0.73 -0.63 0.71
CA TYR A 9 -0.25 0.30 0.19
C TYR A 9 -1.20 -0.44 -0.74
N ASP A 10 -2.48 -0.49 -0.40
CA ASP A 10 -3.49 -1.09 -1.25
C ASP A 10 -3.72 -0.24 -2.50
N ALA A 11 -4.28 -0.85 -3.55
CA ALA A 11 -4.50 -0.18 -4.82
C ALA A 11 -5.35 1.08 -4.70
N ASN A 12 -6.36 1.08 -3.82
CA ASN A 12 -7.23 2.23 -3.64
C ASN A 12 -6.52 3.45 -3.06
N VAL A 13 -5.37 3.26 -2.41
CA VAL A 13 -4.55 4.36 -1.89
C VAL A 13 -3.70 4.96 -3.02
N LEU A 14 -3.27 4.12 -3.96
CA LEU A 14 -2.44 4.55 -5.08
C LEU A 14 -3.23 5.09 -6.26
N TYR A 15 -4.53 4.83 -6.29
CA TYR A 15 -5.41 5.27 -7.38
C TYR A 15 -5.53 6.80 -7.47
N PRO A 16 -5.84 7.55 -6.40
CA PRO A 16 -5.98 9.00 -6.49
C PRO A 16 -4.60 9.66 -6.55
N ALA A 17 -4.34 10.45 -7.59
CA ALA A 17 -3.03 11.06 -7.79
C ALA A 17 -2.54 11.90 -6.61
N PRO A 18 -3.36 12.77 -5.99
CA PRO A 18 -2.87 13.56 -4.86
C PRO A 18 -2.46 12.71 -3.66
N ILE A 19 -3.21 11.66 -3.35
CA ILE A 19 -2.89 10.75 -2.25
C ILE A 19 -1.65 9.94 -2.60
N ARG A 20 -1.58 9.44 -3.82
CA ARG A 20 -0.41 8.69 -4.30
C ARG A 20 0.86 9.52 -4.14
N ASP A 21 0.84 10.78 -4.57
CA ASP A 21 1.99 11.66 -4.47
C ASP A 21 2.39 11.91 -3.01
N LEU A 22 1.42 12.12 -2.14
CA LEU A 22 1.67 12.33 -0.73
C LEU A 22 2.34 11.10 -0.09
N PHE A 23 1.80 9.91 -0.37
CA PHE A 23 2.35 8.68 0.23
C PHE A 23 3.73 8.34 -0.33
N LEU A 24 4.01 8.70 -1.59
CA LEU A 24 5.35 8.55 -2.14
C LEU A 24 6.35 9.46 -1.43
N ARG A 25 5.98 10.72 -1.17
CA ARG A 25 6.84 11.66 -0.45
C ARG A 25 7.13 11.20 0.97
N ILE A 26 6.11 10.67 1.63
CA ILE A 26 6.26 10.14 2.99
C ILE A 26 7.26 8.98 2.99
N ALA A 27 7.14 8.08 2.02
CA ALA A 27 8.05 6.94 1.90
C ALA A 27 9.49 7.42 1.60
N GLN A 28 9.63 8.41 0.73
CA GLN A 28 10.95 8.95 0.39
C GLN A 28 11.61 9.64 1.58
N SER A 29 10.80 10.19 2.48
CA SER A 29 11.34 10.87 3.68
C SER A 29 11.78 9.90 4.78
N GLY A 30 11.51 8.60 4.62
CA GLY A 30 11.92 7.60 5.59
C GLY A 30 10.94 7.41 6.74
N LEU A 31 9.75 7.98 6.68
CA LEU A 31 8.74 7.85 7.73
C LEU A 31 8.04 6.50 7.68
N VAL A 32 8.11 5.80 6.56
CA VAL A 32 7.53 4.47 6.38
C VAL A 32 8.34 3.71 5.34
N PHE A 33 8.44 2.40 5.52
CA PHE A 33 8.99 1.51 4.48
C PHE A 33 7.81 1.01 3.65
N ALA A 34 7.48 1.76 2.58
CA ALA A 34 6.32 1.47 1.74
C ALA A 34 6.60 0.29 0.82
N ARG A 35 5.61 -0.56 0.67
CA ARG A 35 5.68 -1.75 -0.18
C ARG A 35 4.41 -1.89 -1.00
N TRP A 36 4.54 -2.40 -2.18
CA TRP A 36 3.43 -2.78 -3.05
C TRP A 36 3.88 -3.90 -3.95
N THR A 37 3.00 -4.34 -4.84
CA THR A 37 3.29 -5.44 -5.76
C THR A 37 2.89 -5.05 -7.18
N GLU A 38 3.31 -5.85 -8.14
CA GLU A 38 2.85 -5.65 -9.51
C GLU A 38 1.34 -5.89 -9.64
N MET A 39 0.79 -6.83 -8.85
CA MET A 39 -0.66 -7.05 -8.86
C MET A 39 -1.43 -5.83 -8.33
N ILE A 40 -0.90 -5.17 -7.31
CA ILE A 40 -1.49 -3.94 -6.78
C ILE A 40 -1.43 -2.84 -7.85
N HIS A 41 -0.30 -2.70 -8.53
CA HIS A 41 -0.18 -1.77 -9.65
C HIS A 41 -1.20 -2.07 -10.74
N ASP A 42 -1.31 -3.35 -11.15
CA ASP A 42 -2.24 -3.75 -12.18
C ASP A 42 -3.66 -3.33 -11.84
N GLU A 43 -4.04 -3.45 -10.59
CA GLU A 43 -5.40 -3.14 -10.14
C GLU A 43 -5.69 -1.64 -10.25
N TRP A 44 -4.83 -0.77 -9.71
CA TRP A 44 -5.13 0.66 -9.77
C TRP A 44 -4.98 1.21 -11.18
N VAL A 45 -4.06 0.67 -11.97
CA VAL A 45 -3.89 1.08 -13.37
C VAL A 45 -5.12 0.69 -14.19
N ARG A 46 -5.59 -0.56 -14.03
CA ARG A 46 -6.78 -1.02 -14.74
C ARG A 46 -7.99 -0.16 -14.39
N ASN A 47 -8.21 0.09 -13.10
CA ASN A 47 -9.35 0.90 -12.66
C ASN A 47 -9.27 2.33 -13.18
N LEU A 48 -8.06 2.89 -13.20
CA LEU A 48 -7.85 4.26 -13.69
C LEU A 48 -8.16 4.37 -15.17
N LEU A 49 -7.71 3.40 -15.98
CA LEU A 49 -7.97 3.39 -17.41
C LEU A 49 -9.44 3.14 -17.74
N GLU A 50 -10.10 2.26 -16.99
CA GLU A 50 -11.53 2.00 -17.18
C GLU A 50 -12.38 3.23 -16.88
N ASN A 51 -12.03 3.97 -15.83
CA ASN A 51 -12.77 5.17 -15.43
C ASN A 51 -12.40 6.40 -16.26
N ASN A 52 -11.27 6.37 -16.94
CA ASN A 52 -10.75 7.49 -17.74
C ASN A 52 -10.23 6.99 -19.09
N PRO A 53 -11.15 6.58 -20.01
CA PRO A 53 -10.72 5.93 -21.26
C PRO A 53 -9.84 6.78 -22.15
N LYS A 54 -9.87 8.11 -21.97
CA LYS A 54 -9.04 9.03 -22.78
C LYS A 54 -7.63 9.20 -22.22
N MET A 55 -7.35 8.64 -21.06
CA MET A 55 -6.03 8.77 -20.45
C MET A 55 -5.00 7.95 -21.23
N ASN A 56 -3.79 8.50 -21.37
CA ASN A 56 -2.73 7.85 -22.10
C ASN A 56 -2.13 6.70 -21.27
N PRO A 57 -2.24 5.45 -21.76
CA PRO A 57 -1.68 4.31 -21.02
C PRO A 57 -0.18 4.40 -20.82
N GLU A 58 0.55 5.00 -21.73
CA GLU A 58 2.01 5.15 -21.61
C GLU A 58 2.38 6.08 -20.47
N SER A 59 1.59 7.15 -20.26
CA SER A 59 1.81 8.05 -19.12
C SER A 59 1.62 7.34 -17.79
N ILE A 60 0.63 6.47 -17.71
CA ILE A 60 0.37 5.70 -16.49
C ILE A 60 1.47 4.67 -16.25
N ALA A 61 1.91 3.99 -17.31
CA ALA A 61 3.01 3.04 -17.22
C ALA A 61 4.30 3.74 -16.76
N ARG A 62 4.52 4.96 -17.22
CA ARG A 62 5.66 5.75 -16.74
C ARG A 62 5.54 6.10 -15.27
N THR A 63 4.36 6.50 -14.83
CA THR A 63 4.10 6.79 -13.41
C THR A 63 4.41 5.58 -12.54
N ARG A 64 3.91 4.42 -12.95
CA ARG A 64 4.16 3.15 -12.25
C ARG A 64 5.66 2.86 -12.13
N ARG A 65 6.39 3.01 -13.22
CA ARG A 65 7.84 2.79 -13.23
C ARG A 65 8.56 3.78 -12.32
N LEU A 66 8.18 5.06 -12.39
CA LEU A 66 8.81 6.09 -11.56
C LEU A 66 8.56 5.86 -10.07
N MET A 67 7.40 5.35 -9.72
CA MET A 67 7.11 4.98 -8.33
C MET A 67 8.08 3.91 -7.83
N ASN A 68 8.31 2.89 -8.64
CA ASN A 68 9.21 1.80 -8.28
C ASN A 68 10.66 2.27 -8.14
N GLU A 69 11.04 3.27 -8.91
CA GLU A 69 12.38 3.85 -8.83
C GLU A 69 12.53 4.81 -7.65
N ALA A 70 11.44 5.46 -7.27
CA ALA A 70 11.46 6.48 -6.23
C ALA A 70 11.55 5.92 -4.82
N VAL A 71 11.07 4.71 -4.58
CA VAL A 71 10.99 4.12 -3.25
C VAL A 71 11.82 2.83 -3.21
N ARG A 72 12.82 2.82 -2.33
CA ARG A 72 13.72 1.68 -2.20
C ARG A 72 12.97 0.44 -1.72
N ASP A 73 13.25 -0.69 -2.37
CA ASP A 73 12.73 -2.00 -1.98
C ASP A 73 11.20 -2.08 -1.93
N CYS A 74 10.53 -1.25 -2.71
CA CYS A 74 9.07 -1.17 -2.66
C CYS A 74 8.35 -2.38 -3.24
N LEU A 75 8.94 -3.06 -4.22
CA LEU A 75 8.28 -4.18 -4.88
C LEU A 75 8.46 -5.47 -4.10
N VAL A 76 7.34 -6.04 -3.66
CA VAL A 76 7.32 -7.35 -3.01
C VAL A 76 7.12 -8.41 -4.09
N THR A 77 7.97 -9.42 -4.08
CA THR A 77 7.90 -10.56 -5.00
C THR A 77 7.96 -11.86 -4.20
N GLY A 78 7.54 -12.97 -4.81
CA GLY A 78 7.65 -14.28 -4.16
C GLY A 78 6.56 -14.56 -3.13
N TYR A 79 5.50 -13.78 -3.11
CA TYR A 79 4.40 -13.93 -2.16
C TYR A 79 3.26 -14.82 -2.68
N GLU A 80 3.28 -15.17 -3.95
CA GLU A 80 2.14 -15.80 -4.62
C GLU A 80 1.72 -17.12 -3.99
N GLY A 81 2.67 -17.88 -3.47
CA GLY A 81 2.36 -19.14 -2.80
C GLY A 81 1.55 -19.00 -1.53
N LEU A 82 1.47 -17.80 -0.97
CA LEU A 82 0.69 -17.54 0.24
C LEU A 82 -0.76 -17.16 -0.05
N ILE A 83 -1.08 -16.80 -1.29
CA ILE A 83 -2.43 -16.30 -1.64
C ILE A 83 -3.52 -17.30 -1.23
N ASP A 84 -3.31 -18.57 -1.53
CA ASP A 84 -4.30 -19.60 -1.23
C ASP A 84 -4.33 -20.03 0.24
N THR A 85 -3.41 -19.53 1.05
CA THR A 85 -3.33 -19.90 2.48
C THR A 85 -4.05 -18.93 3.38
N VAL A 86 -4.53 -17.81 2.85
CA VAL A 86 -5.17 -16.76 3.64
C VAL A 86 -6.64 -16.62 3.28
N ASP A 87 -7.42 -16.11 4.23
CA ASP A 87 -8.85 -15.87 4.06
C ASP A 87 -9.17 -14.40 4.27
N LEU A 88 -9.96 -13.85 3.36
CA LEU A 88 -10.52 -12.49 3.47
C LEU A 88 -11.94 -12.51 2.92
N PRO A 89 -12.78 -11.54 3.31
CA PRO A 89 -14.15 -11.45 2.78
C PRO A 89 -14.21 -11.45 1.26
N ASP A 90 -13.26 -10.74 0.61
CA ASP A 90 -13.15 -10.74 -0.85
C ASP A 90 -11.88 -11.52 -1.24
N PRO A 91 -12.03 -12.65 -1.94
CA PRO A 91 -10.86 -13.42 -2.40
C PRO A 91 -9.90 -12.62 -3.27
N ASP A 92 -10.38 -11.60 -3.98
CA ASP A 92 -9.53 -10.78 -4.85
C ASP A 92 -8.55 -9.91 -4.06
N ASP A 93 -8.75 -9.76 -2.74
CA ASP A 93 -7.85 -9.00 -1.88
C ASP A 93 -6.77 -9.86 -1.22
N ARG A 94 -6.85 -11.19 -1.40
CA ARG A 94 -5.89 -12.11 -0.76
C ARG A 94 -4.44 -11.81 -1.11
N HIS A 95 -4.19 -11.33 -2.33
CA HIS A 95 -2.81 -11.05 -2.76
C HIS A 95 -2.19 -9.93 -1.94
N VAL A 96 -2.99 -8.97 -1.47
CA VAL A 96 -2.50 -7.88 -0.63
C VAL A 96 -2.03 -8.41 0.73
N LEU A 97 -2.84 -9.25 1.36
CA LEU A 97 -2.48 -9.87 2.63
C LEU A 97 -1.28 -10.79 2.48
N ALA A 98 -1.24 -11.60 1.42
CA ALA A 98 -0.11 -12.47 1.13
C ALA A 98 1.19 -11.69 1.01
N ALA A 99 1.15 -10.56 0.31
CA ALA A 99 2.32 -9.69 0.18
C ALA A 99 2.73 -9.11 1.53
N ALA A 100 1.77 -8.70 2.36
CA ALA A 100 2.07 -8.16 3.68
C ALA A 100 2.75 -9.20 4.58
N ILE A 101 2.28 -10.43 4.53
CA ILE A 101 2.89 -11.52 5.30
C ILE A 101 4.33 -11.76 4.81
N HIS A 102 4.51 -11.87 3.51
CA HIS A 102 5.82 -12.15 2.93
C HIS A 102 6.83 -11.03 3.21
N ALA A 103 6.37 -9.80 3.16
CA ALA A 103 7.22 -8.63 3.41
C ALA A 103 7.40 -8.33 4.90
N ASP A 104 6.78 -9.12 5.76
CA ASP A 104 6.80 -8.89 7.21
C ASP A 104 6.30 -7.49 7.56
N ALA A 105 5.23 -7.06 6.88
CA ALA A 105 4.65 -5.76 7.10
C ALA A 105 3.85 -5.71 8.40
N ARG A 106 3.81 -4.54 9.03
CA ARG A 106 3.04 -4.31 10.24
C ARG A 106 1.64 -3.80 9.92
N ALA A 107 1.44 -3.24 8.74
CA ALA A 107 0.18 -2.62 8.39
C ALA A 107 -0.15 -2.76 6.91
N ILE A 108 -1.44 -2.77 6.62
CA ILE A 108 -1.97 -2.59 5.27
C ILE A 108 -2.74 -1.27 5.30
N ILE A 109 -2.34 -0.34 4.43
CA ILE A 109 -2.99 0.97 4.35
C ILE A 109 -4.05 0.90 3.26
N THR A 110 -5.31 1.09 3.64
CA THR A 110 -6.44 0.91 2.73
C THR A 110 -7.61 1.78 3.15
N TYR A 111 -8.41 2.24 2.18
CA TYR A 111 -9.67 2.92 2.46
C TYR A 111 -10.78 1.94 2.85
N ASN A 112 -10.63 0.65 2.52
CA ASN A 112 -11.68 -0.36 2.73
C ASN A 112 -11.33 -1.28 3.89
N LEU A 113 -11.40 -0.75 5.11
CA LEU A 113 -11.02 -1.51 6.32
C LEU A 113 -11.85 -2.77 6.51
N LYS A 114 -13.11 -2.76 6.10
CA LYS A 114 -13.98 -3.93 6.25
C LYS A 114 -13.52 -5.13 5.41
N ASP A 115 -12.74 -4.88 4.36
CA ASP A 115 -12.20 -5.96 3.53
C ASP A 115 -10.97 -6.61 4.17
N PHE A 116 -10.42 -5.99 5.20
CA PHE A 116 -9.24 -6.47 5.94
C PHE A 116 -9.54 -6.48 7.43
N PRO A 117 -10.46 -7.36 7.87
CA PRO A 117 -10.88 -7.34 9.29
C PRO A 117 -9.78 -7.83 10.23
N ASP A 118 -9.79 -7.30 11.44
CA ASP A 118 -8.77 -7.60 12.44
C ASP A 118 -8.62 -9.09 12.72
N GLU A 119 -9.72 -9.83 12.74
CA GLU A 119 -9.67 -11.27 13.03
C GLU A 119 -8.95 -12.04 11.93
N ALA A 120 -8.85 -11.51 10.71
CA ALA A 120 -8.11 -12.14 9.63
C ALA A 120 -6.63 -11.75 9.64
N LEU A 121 -6.29 -10.60 10.20
CA LEU A 121 -4.93 -10.04 10.14
C LEU A 121 -4.12 -10.24 11.41
N SER A 122 -4.77 -10.24 12.58
CA SER A 122 -4.07 -10.19 13.86
C SER A 122 -3.14 -11.38 14.09
N ARG A 123 -3.50 -12.54 13.56
CA ARG A 123 -2.67 -13.74 13.72
C ARG A 123 -1.30 -13.59 13.04
N TYR A 124 -1.19 -12.67 12.10
CA TYR A 124 0.06 -12.39 11.38
C TYR A 124 0.78 -11.16 11.91
N GLY A 125 0.25 -10.54 12.96
CA GLY A 125 0.82 -9.31 13.50
C GLY A 125 0.61 -8.10 12.61
N ILE A 126 -0.43 -8.11 11.78
CA ILE A 126 -0.74 -7.05 10.81
C ILE A 126 -2.03 -6.36 11.24
N GLU A 127 -2.08 -5.04 11.05
CA GLU A 127 -3.32 -4.29 11.23
C GLU A 127 -3.66 -3.53 9.95
N SER A 128 -4.95 -3.28 9.72
CA SER A 128 -5.38 -2.43 8.62
C SER A 128 -5.58 -1.02 9.15
N LEU A 129 -5.08 -0.03 8.39
CA LEU A 129 -5.17 1.37 8.78
C LEU A 129 -5.73 2.18 7.61
N HIS A 130 -6.72 3.02 7.93
CA HIS A 130 -7.21 4.00 6.98
C HIS A 130 -6.08 5.01 6.72
N PRO A 131 -5.94 5.55 5.49
CA PRO A 131 -4.91 6.55 5.22
C PRO A 131 -4.90 7.71 6.20
N ASP A 132 -6.07 8.19 6.64
CA ASP A 132 -6.14 9.30 7.59
C ASP A 132 -5.58 8.91 8.96
N GLU A 133 -5.87 7.69 9.42
CA GLU A 133 -5.32 7.18 10.68
C GLU A 133 -3.81 7.06 10.59
N PHE A 134 -3.32 6.55 9.47
CA PHE A 134 -1.89 6.39 9.26
C PHE A 134 -1.19 7.74 9.26
N LEU A 135 -1.73 8.71 8.52
CA LEU A 135 -1.16 10.05 8.48
C LEU A 135 -1.15 10.71 9.86
N SER A 136 -2.23 10.54 10.63
CA SER A 136 -2.29 11.08 11.99
C SER A 136 -1.23 10.46 12.89
N SER A 137 -0.97 9.15 12.75
CA SER A 137 0.05 8.48 13.56
C SER A 137 1.45 8.98 13.22
N LEU A 138 1.70 9.31 11.96
CA LEU A 138 2.99 9.85 11.53
C LEU A 138 3.21 11.26 12.06
N VAL A 139 2.16 12.09 12.03
CA VAL A 139 2.25 13.44 12.57
C VAL A 139 2.56 13.41 14.06
N ALA A 140 1.98 12.46 14.80
CA ALA A 140 2.21 12.31 16.22
C ALA A 140 3.66 11.92 16.55
N THR A 141 4.38 11.31 15.60
CA THR A 141 5.77 10.89 15.82
C THR A 141 6.79 11.90 15.30
N VAL A 142 6.36 12.90 14.52
CA VAL A 142 7.26 13.92 13.97
C VAL A 142 7.56 14.98 15.04
N PRO A 143 8.85 15.34 15.24
CA PRO A 143 9.18 16.41 16.20
C PRO A 143 8.51 17.72 15.83
N VAL A 144 8.07 18.47 16.86
CA VAL A 144 7.40 19.74 16.67
C VAL A 144 8.26 20.72 15.87
N SER A 145 9.56 20.67 16.05
CA SER A 145 10.49 21.57 15.36
C SER A 145 10.51 21.37 13.84
N VAL A 146 9.91 20.32 13.33
CA VAL A 146 9.86 20.02 11.90
C VAL A 146 8.68 20.69 11.22
N CYS A 147 7.73 21.16 11.98
CA CYS A 147 6.50 21.76 11.45
C CYS A 147 6.74 23.01 10.61
#